data_2bf50357ef976809689b14848e78145b
#
_entry.id   2bf50357ef976809689b14848e78145b
#
_cell.length_a   1.000
_cell.length_b   1.000
_cell.length_c   1.000
_cell.angle_alpha   90.00
_cell.angle_beta   90.00
_cell.angle_gamma   90.00
#
_symmetry.space_group_name_H-M   'P 1'
#
loop_
_entity.id
_entity.type
_entity.pdbx_description
1 polymer ?
#
loop_
_entity_poly.entity_id
_entity_poly.type
_entity_poly.pdbx_seq_one_letter_code
_entity_poly.pdbx_strand_id
1 'polypeptide(L)'
;MEKLDEIKKSLNFYVCSNELKNKIIDEPNNYSVADHLFGSMILATAIDSEFKEANNLSKIYRMLLLSEFKEANNLSKIYRMSLLSEFSISYPNYDFENLKLGKQYTKEILESRDMNTENGKLVFKYKMLDLLLTKLIREKESNITPSELIKEGSTIISSLCGKQPYECEEIFKFYYLNFRLKNKVRTGWDSKHWNVKSDRIETISEHVVGTIGLAMVLNSEFEYNFDTDKELKMLVIHETGETLIGDITPFDGITPEKKKEIEHQAMRDALGNLKEKDSLLNLLFEFDEQETPEAKCSHYCDKIEADLQAKIYQDKGMHHSLDDQKNNVVFNSSKVQQMVKDGAKDAFDIWYEWDKTIYTGDNQFPEFANILKIARANNLLYLDKVVRERINLTDEEHSFLSQELTYTIKGLYKDDNIDSVYLTNYQDSKHSKGTLNIVVLLESGADYYTYDRLMEKLNTKIAGGNKTGVNVAFDYDYENRYSTTAMNPSEVYRVEQLVESKILFDKTGKLSRVQEVMKKYGHLYGFYLVNYVPPVDETVSHKLVKISK
;
A
#
# COMPACT_ATOMS: atom_id res chain seq x y z
N MET A 1 -10.51 -27.00 -11.74
CA MET A 1 -10.78 -25.69 -12.39
C MET A 1 -10.93 -24.56 -11.37
N GLU A 2 -11.66 -24.77 -10.26
CA GLU A 2 -11.85 -23.74 -9.20
C GLU A 2 -10.54 -23.15 -8.66
N LYS A 3 -9.61 -23.99 -8.24
CA LYS A 3 -8.34 -23.50 -7.66
C LYS A 3 -7.47 -22.66 -8.62
N LEU A 4 -7.63 -22.81 -9.94
CA LEU A 4 -6.89 -22.00 -10.91
C LEU A 4 -7.41 -20.55 -10.97
N ASP A 5 -8.72 -20.37 -10.83
CA ASP A 5 -9.34 -19.04 -10.79
C ASP A 5 -8.93 -18.29 -9.52
N GLU A 6 -8.93 -18.98 -8.38
CA GLU A 6 -8.49 -18.45 -7.08
C GLU A 6 -7.03 -17.99 -7.12
N ILE A 7 -6.13 -18.77 -7.74
CA ILE A 7 -4.74 -18.37 -7.92
C ILE A 7 -4.61 -17.14 -8.83
N LYS A 8 -5.36 -17.08 -9.92
CA LYS A 8 -5.33 -15.90 -10.81
C LYS A 8 -5.83 -14.64 -10.10
N LYS A 9 -6.88 -14.75 -9.29
CA LYS A 9 -7.37 -13.64 -8.47
C LYS A 9 -6.33 -13.20 -7.46
N SER A 10 -5.66 -14.14 -6.79
CA SER A 10 -4.59 -13.85 -5.84
C SER A 10 -3.42 -13.14 -6.50
N LEU A 11 -2.96 -13.62 -7.65
CA LEU A 11 -1.89 -12.97 -8.41
C LEU A 11 -2.30 -11.59 -8.89
N ASN A 12 -3.53 -11.41 -9.36
CA ASN A 12 -4.03 -10.10 -9.78
C ASN A 12 -4.04 -9.10 -8.63
N PHE A 13 -4.57 -9.49 -7.47
CA PHE A 13 -4.56 -8.65 -6.27
C PHE A 13 -3.13 -8.30 -5.86
N TYR A 14 -2.24 -9.29 -5.83
CA TYR A 14 -0.84 -9.08 -5.46
C TYR A 14 -0.14 -8.08 -6.40
N VAL A 15 -0.26 -8.26 -7.72
CA VAL A 15 0.34 -7.35 -8.71
C VAL A 15 -0.17 -5.92 -8.54
N CYS A 16 -1.47 -5.75 -8.30
CA CYS A 16 -2.04 -4.43 -8.03
C CYS A 16 -1.52 -3.84 -6.71
N SER A 17 -1.49 -4.62 -5.63
CA SER A 17 -0.97 -4.13 -4.33
C SER A 17 0.52 -3.82 -4.38
N ASN A 18 1.28 -4.56 -5.19
CA ASN A 18 2.72 -4.35 -5.38
C ASN A 18 3.04 -2.97 -5.99
N GLU A 19 2.13 -2.37 -6.75
CA GLU A 19 2.32 -1.01 -7.28
C GLU A 19 2.37 0.07 -6.18
N LEU A 20 1.95 -0.23 -4.94
CA LEU A 20 2.15 0.67 -3.80
C LEU A 20 3.63 0.91 -3.50
N LYS A 21 4.52 -0.02 -3.86
CA LYS A 21 5.97 0.12 -3.80
C LYS A 21 6.51 1.17 -4.79
N ASN A 22 5.81 1.40 -5.90
CA ASN A 22 6.20 2.34 -6.95
C ASN A 22 5.57 3.74 -6.77
N LYS A 23 4.62 3.88 -5.86
CA LYS A 23 4.00 5.17 -5.55
C LYS A 23 4.84 5.93 -4.54
N ILE A 24 5.56 6.94 -5.02
CA ILE A 24 6.46 7.75 -4.21
C ILE A 24 5.69 8.87 -3.54
N ILE A 25 5.87 9.00 -2.22
CA ILE A 25 5.26 10.03 -1.39
C ILE A 25 6.20 11.23 -1.22
N ASP A 26 7.49 10.96 -1.16
CA ASP A 26 8.53 11.95 -0.91
C ASP A 26 9.65 11.74 -1.94
N GLU A 27 9.57 12.46 -3.06
CA GLU A 27 10.50 12.34 -4.18
C GLU A 27 11.99 12.52 -3.80
N PRO A 28 12.38 13.49 -2.95
CA PRO A 28 13.79 13.63 -2.61
C PRO A 28 14.41 12.40 -1.96
N ASN A 29 13.58 11.59 -1.28
CA ASN A 29 14.04 10.44 -0.49
C ASN A 29 13.57 9.09 -1.03
N ASN A 30 12.88 9.07 -2.15
CA ASN A 30 12.38 7.84 -2.78
C ASN A 30 11.48 6.97 -1.85
N TYR A 31 10.72 7.62 -0.98
CA TYR A 31 9.88 7.00 0.04
C TYR A 31 8.51 6.64 -0.53
N SER A 32 8.15 5.37 -0.48
CA SER A 32 6.91 4.87 -1.10
C SER A 32 5.71 4.80 -0.16
N VAL A 33 4.53 4.60 -0.74
CA VAL A 33 3.30 4.28 0.02
C VAL A 33 3.50 2.99 0.83
N ALA A 34 4.17 1.98 0.28
CA ALA A 34 4.45 0.74 1.00
C ALA A 34 5.38 0.98 2.20
N ASP A 35 6.45 1.79 2.07
CA ASP A 35 7.29 2.19 3.20
C ASP A 35 6.48 2.88 4.31
N HIS A 36 5.53 3.71 3.93
CA HIS A 36 4.63 4.39 4.87
C HIS A 36 3.71 3.40 5.59
N LEU A 37 3.12 2.47 4.86
CA LEU A 37 2.26 1.43 5.43
C LEU A 37 3.04 0.56 6.42
N PHE A 38 4.25 0.15 6.07
CA PHE A 38 5.14 -0.59 6.98
C PHE A 38 5.33 0.16 8.30
N GLY A 39 5.75 1.43 8.25
CA GLY A 39 5.96 2.23 9.47
C GLY A 39 4.69 2.38 10.31
N SER A 40 3.54 2.53 9.66
CA SER A 40 2.24 2.60 10.34
C SER A 40 1.90 1.29 11.08
N MET A 41 2.20 0.14 10.47
CA MET A 41 1.98 -1.18 11.07
C MET A 41 2.95 -1.47 12.22
N ILE A 42 4.23 -1.08 12.09
CA ILE A 42 5.22 -1.15 13.16
C ILE A 42 4.81 -0.30 14.37
N LEU A 43 4.30 0.91 14.13
CA LEU A 43 3.76 1.76 15.20
C LEU A 43 2.56 1.14 15.89
N ALA A 44 1.64 0.56 15.12
CA ALA A 44 0.49 -0.14 15.68
C ALA A 44 0.92 -1.31 16.58
N THR A 45 1.90 -2.11 16.13
CA THR A 45 2.48 -3.22 16.89
C THR A 45 3.12 -2.74 18.19
N ALA A 46 3.96 -1.72 18.12
CA ALA A 46 4.67 -1.20 19.29
C ALA A 46 3.72 -0.57 20.33
N ILE A 47 2.72 0.17 19.87
CA ILE A 47 1.72 0.79 20.74
C ILE A 47 0.84 -0.27 21.39
N ASP A 48 0.41 -1.29 20.64
CA ASP A 48 -0.34 -2.42 21.19
C ASP A 48 0.50 -3.15 22.26
N SER A 49 1.78 -3.43 21.97
CA SER A 49 2.72 -4.05 22.90
C SER A 49 2.86 -3.27 24.21
N GLU A 50 3.02 -1.94 24.13
CA GLU A 50 3.25 -1.12 25.32
C GLU A 50 2.01 -0.91 26.18
N PHE A 51 0.82 -0.88 25.58
CA PHE A 51 -0.38 -0.47 26.30
C PHE A 51 -1.40 -1.58 26.54
N LYS A 52 -1.14 -2.81 26.05
CA LYS A 52 -2.03 -3.98 26.21
C LYS A 52 -2.24 -4.40 27.68
N GLU A 53 -1.19 -4.34 28.52
CA GLU A 53 -1.31 -4.66 29.96
C GLU A 53 -2.14 -3.65 30.76
N ALA A 54 -2.27 -2.42 30.31
CA ALA A 54 -3.17 -1.44 30.95
C ALA A 54 -4.62 -1.92 30.95
N ASN A 55 -4.90 -3.00 30.22
CA ASN A 55 -6.21 -3.60 30.09
C ASN A 55 -6.61 -4.56 31.22
N ASN A 56 -5.66 -5.05 32.02
CA ASN A 56 -5.94 -5.96 33.15
C ASN A 56 -6.12 -5.23 34.49
N LEU A 57 -5.77 -3.96 34.60
CA LEU A 57 -5.97 -3.18 35.80
C LEU A 57 -7.30 -2.42 35.77
N SER A 58 -8.29 -3.05 36.39
CA SER A 58 -9.62 -2.56 36.77
C SER A 58 -10.46 -1.83 35.70
N LYS A 59 -11.48 -2.52 35.25
CA LYS A 59 -12.62 -2.02 34.42
C LYS A 59 -13.19 -0.67 34.90
N ILE A 60 -12.99 -0.31 36.15
CA ILE A 60 -13.56 0.89 36.80
C ILE A 60 -12.75 2.15 36.53
N TYR A 61 -11.41 2.05 36.47
CA TYR A 61 -10.57 3.20 36.10
C TYR A 61 -10.59 3.51 34.60
N ARG A 62 -10.86 2.49 33.76
CA ARG A 62 -11.02 2.64 32.31
C ARG A 62 -12.21 3.50 31.91
N MET A 63 -13.34 3.42 32.64
CA MET A 63 -14.54 4.19 32.30
C MET A 63 -14.41 5.69 32.54
N LEU A 64 -13.45 6.14 33.36
CA LEU A 64 -13.30 7.55 33.72
C LEU A 64 -12.15 8.31 33.02
N LEU A 65 -11.15 7.61 32.47
CA LEU A 65 -9.96 8.23 31.87
C LEU A 65 -9.66 7.82 30.43
N LEU A 66 -10.32 6.80 29.88
CA LEU A 66 -10.01 6.20 28.57
C LEU A 66 -11.18 6.24 27.60
N SER A 67 -11.90 7.35 27.51
CA SER A 67 -12.88 7.54 26.43
C SER A 67 -12.25 7.59 25.04
N GLU A 68 -10.91 7.62 24.93
CA GLU A 68 -10.19 7.77 23.67
C GLU A 68 -9.29 6.59 23.23
N PHE A 69 -9.02 5.61 24.10
CA PHE A 69 -8.21 4.43 23.79
C PHE A 69 -8.98 3.14 24.13
N LYS A 70 -9.87 2.73 23.25
CA LYS A 70 -10.25 1.33 23.17
C LYS A 70 -9.20 0.61 22.34
N GLU A 71 -8.70 -0.53 22.86
CA GLU A 71 -7.81 -1.45 22.15
C GLU A 71 -8.23 -1.61 20.70
N ALA A 72 -7.26 -1.70 19.79
CA ALA A 72 -7.47 -2.41 18.56
C ALA A 72 -7.89 -3.83 18.95
N ASN A 73 -9.19 -4.11 19.02
CA ASN A 73 -9.69 -5.45 19.36
C ASN A 73 -9.17 -6.51 18.39
N ASN A 74 -8.54 -6.07 17.29
CA ASN A 74 -7.91 -6.90 16.30
C ASN A 74 -6.83 -6.09 15.56
N LEU A 75 -5.56 -6.26 15.97
CA LEU A 75 -4.40 -5.58 15.38
C LEU A 75 -4.24 -5.92 13.88
N SER A 76 -4.50 -7.16 13.50
CA SER A 76 -4.45 -7.60 12.10
C SER A 76 -5.50 -6.93 11.23
N LYS A 77 -6.67 -6.60 11.80
CA LYS A 77 -7.67 -5.78 11.11
C LYS A 77 -7.12 -4.37 10.81
N ILE A 78 -6.37 -3.78 11.73
CA ILE A 78 -5.71 -2.47 11.50
C ILE A 78 -4.71 -2.58 10.36
N TYR A 79 -3.92 -3.66 10.28
CA TYR A 79 -2.99 -3.88 9.17
C TYR A 79 -3.73 -3.99 7.83
N ARG A 80 -4.79 -4.82 7.76
CA ARG A 80 -5.62 -4.95 6.56
C ARG A 80 -6.25 -3.62 6.16
N MET A 81 -6.86 -2.91 7.09
CA MET A 81 -7.49 -1.62 6.83
C MET A 81 -6.47 -0.58 6.33
N SER A 82 -5.26 -0.58 6.87
CA SER A 82 -4.19 0.31 6.41
C SER A 82 -3.82 0.02 4.96
N LEU A 83 -3.55 -1.23 4.61
CA LEU A 83 -3.21 -1.64 3.24
C LEU A 83 -4.39 -1.41 2.28
N LEU A 84 -5.59 -1.88 2.63
CA LEU A 84 -6.77 -1.78 1.78
C LEU A 84 -7.18 -0.33 1.51
N SER A 85 -6.97 0.59 2.48
CA SER A 85 -7.26 2.01 2.28
C SER A 85 -6.40 2.60 1.18
N GLU A 86 -5.10 2.33 1.17
CA GLU A 86 -4.18 2.81 0.13
C GLU A 86 -4.36 2.08 -1.20
N PHE A 87 -4.60 0.77 -1.14
CA PHE A 87 -4.93 -0.01 -2.32
C PHE A 87 -6.16 0.55 -3.04
N SER A 88 -7.23 0.85 -2.30
CA SER A 88 -8.47 1.35 -2.88
C SER A 88 -8.35 2.77 -3.45
N ILE A 89 -7.43 3.59 -2.93
CA ILE A 89 -7.08 4.88 -3.53
C ILE A 89 -6.31 4.67 -4.83
N SER A 90 -5.41 3.70 -4.85
CA SER A 90 -4.56 3.38 -6.00
C SER A 90 -5.33 2.71 -7.12
N TYR A 91 -6.32 1.89 -6.76
CA TYR A 91 -7.16 1.11 -7.65
C TYR A 91 -8.65 1.28 -7.28
N PRO A 92 -9.24 2.46 -7.49
CA PRO A 92 -10.61 2.76 -7.06
C PRO A 92 -11.65 1.85 -7.72
N ASN A 93 -11.34 1.29 -8.87
CA ASN A 93 -12.22 0.39 -9.62
C ASN A 93 -11.87 -1.09 -9.45
N TYR A 94 -11.03 -1.44 -8.49
CA TYR A 94 -10.74 -2.85 -8.22
C TYR A 94 -11.99 -3.55 -7.70
N ASP A 95 -12.38 -4.62 -8.37
CA ASP A 95 -13.59 -5.38 -8.02
C ASP A 95 -13.29 -6.35 -6.85
N PHE A 96 -13.36 -5.82 -5.63
CA PHE A 96 -13.20 -6.63 -4.43
C PHE A 96 -14.27 -7.72 -4.30
N GLU A 97 -15.47 -7.53 -4.88
CA GLU A 97 -16.55 -8.52 -4.76
C GLU A 97 -16.23 -9.85 -5.46
N ASN A 98 -15.25 -9.85 -6.36
CA ASN A 98 -14.73 -11.08 -6.95
C ASN A 98 -13.89 -11.93 -5.99
N LEU A 99 -13.45 -11.38 -4.86
CA LEU A 99 -12.75 -12.10 -3.80
C LEU A 99 -13.75 -12.72 -2.82
N LYS A 100 -13.43 -13.86 -2.22
CA LYS A 100 -14.30 -14.50 -1.25
C LYS A 100 -14.55 -13.63 0.00
N LEU A 101 -13.52 -12.93 0.48
CA LEU A 101 -13.65 -11.94 1.56
C LEU A 101 -13.94 -10.51 1.05
N GLY A 102 -14.33 -10.35 -0.20
CA GLY A 102 -14.51 -9.05 -0.83
C GLY A 102 -15.48 -8.12 -0.11
N LYS A 103 -16.60 -8.64 0.39
CA LYS A 103 -17.55 -7.87 1.21
C LYS A 103 -16.94 -7.38 2.52
N GLN A 104 -16.10 -8.22 3.16
CA GLN A 104 -15.36 -7.82 4.35
C GLN A 104 -14.36 -6.73 4.03
N TYR A 105 -13.60 -6.87 2.96
CA TYR A 105 -12.61 -5.89 2.53
C TYR A 105 -13.24 -4.55 2.16
N THR A 106 -14.35 -4.56 1.44
CA THR A 106 -15.13 -3.34 1.16
C THR A 106 -15.58 -2.66 2.44
N LYS A 107 -16.07 -3.43 3.43
CA LYS A 107 -16.44 -2.88 4.74
C LYS A 107 -15.24 -2.31 5.48
N GLU A 108 -14.10 -2.98 5.48
CA GLU A 108 -12.86 -2.51 6.11
C GLU A 108 -12.32 -1.24 5.44
N ILE A 109 -12.44 -1.11 4.11
CA ILE A 109 -12.12 0.13 3.37
C ILE A 109 -13.00 1.29 3.84
N LEU A 110 -14.30 1.09 3.91
CA LEU A 110 -15.24 2.12 4.35
C LEU A 110 -14.97 2.51 5.82
N GLU A 111 -14.74 1.52 6.68
CA GLU A 111 -14.43 1.76 8.08
C GLU A 111 -13.10 2.50 8.27
N SER A 112 -12.07 2.22 7.46
CA SER A 112 -10.78 2.91 7.51
C SER A 112 -10.88 4.41 7.24
N ARG A 113 -11.91 4.81 6.53
CA ARG A 113 -12.21 6.20 6.15
C ARG A 113 -13.19 6.89 7.11
N ASP A 114 -13.83 6.11 7.99
CA ASP A 114 -14.83 6.64 8.92
C ASP A 114 -14.19 7.01 10.26
N MET A 115 -13.93 8.30 10.44
CA MET A 115 -13.38 8.87 11.67
C MET A 115 -14.34 8.81 12.88
N ASN A 116 -15.56 8.31 12.70
CA ASN A 116 -16.46 8.04 13.83
C ASN A 116 -16.23 6.64 14.42
N THR A 117 -15.56 5.74 13.69
CA THR A 117 -15.20 4.42 14.18
C THR A 117 -13.85 4.45 14.92
N GLU A 118 -13.70 3.59 15.93
CA GLU A 118 -12.43 3.50 16.67
C GLU A 118 -11.30 2.98 15.77
N ASN A 119 -11.58 1.98 14.92
CA ASN A 119 -10.58 1.45 13.99
C ASN A 119 -10.16 2.47 12.94
N GLY A 120 -11.09 3.24 12.39
CA GLY A 120 -10.78 4.33 11.46
C GLY A 120 -9.88 5.40 12.10
N LYS A 121 -10.19 5.80 13.34
CA LYS A 121 -9.31 6.70 14.12
C LYS A 121 -7.92 6.12 14.34
N LEU A 122 -7.81 4.81 14.65
CA LEU A 122 -6.53 4.17 14.87
C LEU A 122 -5.70 4.08 13.59
N VAL A 123 -6.27 3.62 12.48
CA VAL A 123 -5.59 3.59 11.17
C VAL A 123 -5.05 4.97 10.83
N PHE A 124 -5.88 5.99 10.98
CA PHE A 124 -5.47 7.36 10.75
C PHE A 124 -4.32 7.80 11.67
N LYS A 125 -4.42 7.57 12.99
CA LYS A 125 -3.39 7.94 13.97
C LYS A 125 -2.04 7.30 13.63
N TYR A 126 -2.02 6.02 13.27
CA TYR A 126 -0.76 5.34 12.94
C TYR A 126 -0.13 5.87 11.64
N LYS A 127 -0.94 6.16 10.63
CA LYS A 127 -0.47 6.82 9.42
C LYS A 127 0.11 8.21 9.70
N MET A 128 -0.58 9.02 10.51
CA MET A 128 -0.09 10.33 10.93
C MET A 128 1.22 10.24 11.70
N LEU A 129 1.31 9.30 12.64
CA LEU A 129 2.53 9.10 13.42
C LEU A 129 3.71 8.76 12.52
N ASP A 130 3.54 7.82 11.58
CA ASP A 130 4.62 7.45 10.67
C ASP A 130 5.16 8.66 9.89
N LEU A 131 4.29 9.51 9.40
CA LEU A 131 4.72 10.69 8.66
C LEU A 131 5.46 11.71 9.51
N LEU A 132 4.92 12.00 10.69
CA LEU A 132 5.54 12.96 11.61
C LEU A 132 6.90 12.46 12.08
N LEU A 133 7.00 11.17 12.41
CA LEU A 133 8.25 10.57 12.84
C LEU A 133 9.26 10.41 11.70
N THR A 134 8.80 10.03 10.50
CA THR A 134 9.65 10.00 9.30
C THR A 134 10.26 11.36 9.05
N LYS A 135 9.44 12.41 9.11
CA LYS A 135 9.92 13.78 8.95
C LYS A 135 10.92 14.18 10.03
N LEU A 136 10.60 13.92 11.31
CA LEU A 136 11.49 14.19 12.42
C LEU A 136 12.86 13.54 12.22
N ILE A 137 12.88 12.24 11.92
CA ILE A 137 14.13 11.48 11.73
C ILE A 137 14.95 12.10 10.61
N ARG A 138 14.35 12.32 9.44
CA ARG A 138 15.05 12.84 8.26
C ARG A 138 15.62 14.24 8.44
N GLU A 139 14.89 15.11 9.10
CA GLU A 139 15.31 16.51 9.29
C GLU A 139 16.34 16.66 10.40
N LYS A 140 16.32 15.78 11.41
CA LYS A 140 17.06 16.02 12.66
C LYS A 140 18.10 14.97 12.99
N GLU A 141 18.02 13.74 12.49
CA GLU A 141 18.91 12.63 12.88
C GLU A 141 20.40 13.00 12.82
N SER A 142 20.82 13.74 11.79
CA SER A 142 22.21 14.18 11.63
C SER A 142 22.60 15.39 12.48
N ASN A 143 21.64 16.09 13.09
CA ASN A 143 21.83 17.39 13.71
C ASN A 143 21.61 17.41 15.22
N ILE A 144 21.02 16.36 15.79
CA ILE A 144 20.75 16.25 17.24
C ILE A 144 21.28 14.92 17.78
N THR A 145 21.44 14.85 19.09
CA THR A 145 21.88 13.61 19.74
C THR A 145 20.77 12.54 19.71
N PRO A 146 21.13 11.25 19.76
CA PRO A 146 20.14 10.17 19.84
C PRO A 146 19.16 10.34 21.00
N SER A 147 19.60 10.85 22.15
CA SER A 147 18.74 11.11 23.31
C SER A 147 17.71 12.22 23.03
N GLU A 148 18.10 13.28 22.34
CA GLU A 148 17.19 14.35 21.90
C GLU A 148 16.20 13.83 20.86
N LEU A 149 16.64 13.03 19.91
CA LEU A 149 15.77 12.41 18.91
C LEU A 149 14.71 11.51 19.56
N ILE A 150 15.11 10.68 20.53
CA ILE A 150 14.19 9.84 21.31
C ILE A 150 13.18 10.70 22.03
N LYS A 151 13.62 11.75 22.71
CA LYS A 151 12.74 12.67 23.44
C LYS A 151 11.71 13.35 22.53
N GLU A 152 12.14 13.85 21.37
CA GLU A 152 11.25 14.49 20.42
C GLU A 152 10.26 13.49 19.81
N GLY A 153 10.73 12.33 19.38
CA GLY A 153 9.86 11.29 18.83
C GLY A 153 8.85 10.77 19.84
N SER A 154 9.27 10.53 21.09
CA SER A 154 8.37 10.14 22.17
C SER A 154 7.32 11.21 22.49
N THR A 155 7.69 12.48 22.35
CA THR A 155 6.74 13.59 22.52
C THR A 155 5.68 13.61 21.42
N ILE A 156 6.06 13.33 20.18
CA ILE A 156 5.11 13.22 19.06
C ILE A 156 4.13 12.07 19.33
N ILE A 157 4.64 10.88 19.68
CA ILE A 157 3.80 9.71 19.98
C ILE A 157 2.86 10.03 21.17
N SER A 158 3.40 10.58 22.23
CA SER A 158 2.68 11.00 23.44
C SER A 158 1.48 11.91 23.12
N SER A 159 1.69 12.90 22.25
CA SER A 159 0.65 13.86 21.87
C SER A 159 -0.57 13.24 21.19
N LEU A 160 -0.36 12.16 20.42
CA LEU A 160 -1.43 11.45 19.70
C LEU A 160 -1.99 10.29 20.53
N CYS A 161 -1.20 9.73 21.44
CA CYS A 161 -1.61 8.60 22.27
C CYS A 161 -2.20 9.00 23.63
N GLY A 162 -2.14 10.27 24.01
CA GLY A 162 -2.63 10.74 25.32
C GLY A 162 -1.85 10.15 26.51
N LYS A 163 -0.57 9.79 26.29
CA LYS A 163 0.34 9.21 27.28
C LYS A 163 1.44 10.19 27.65
N GLN A 164 2.24 9.88 28.66
CA GLN A 164 3.42 10.69 28.96
C GLN A 164 4.57 10.35 28.00
N PRO A 165 5.45 11.30 27.65
CA PRO A 165 6.57 11.04 26.73
C PRO A 165 7.47 9.87 27.15
N TYR A 166 7.75 9.71 28.44
CA TYR A 166 8.59 8.63 28.95
C TYR A 166 7.94 7.23 28.76
N GLU A 167 6.61 7.15 28.71
CA GLU A 167 5.88 5.90 28.39
C GLU A 167 5.97 5.51 26.91
N CYS A 168 6.38 6.45 26.04
CA CYS A 168 6.45 6.28 24.60
C CYS A 168 7.90 6.06 24.09
N GLU A 169 8.90 6.07 24.97
CA GLU A 169 10.31 5.96 24.56
C GLU A 169 10.63 4.63 23.86
N GLU A 170 10.18 3.50 24.41
CA GLU A 170 10.43 2.20 23.82
C GLU A 170 9.68 2.02 22.50
N ILE A 171 8.48 2.60 22.37
CA ILE A 171 7.74 2.66 21.10
C ILE A 171 8.56 3.38 20.04
N PHE A 172 9.09 4.57 20.37
CA PHE A 172 9.90 5.32 19.42
C PHE A 172 11.20 4.60 19.07
N LYS A 173 11.90 4.01 20.05
CA LYS A 173 13.14 3.25 19.80
C LYS A 173 12.89 2.09 18.85
N PHE A 174 11.84 1.31 19.07
CA PHE A 174 11.48 0.20 18.19
C PHE A 174 11.08 0.69 16.79
N TYR A 175 10.28 1.74 16.70
CA TYR A 175 9.94 2.36 15.41
C TYR A 175 11.19 2.88 14.70
N TYR A 176 12.05 3.62 15.38
CA TYR A 176 13.27 4.19 14.81
C TYR A 176 14.24 3.12 14.29
N LEU A 177 14.33 2.01 15.00
CA LEU A 177 15.11 0.88 14.55
C LEU A 177 14.54 0.30 13.24
N ASN A 178 13.25 0.01 13.20
CA ASN A 178 12.57 -0.54 12.03
C ASN A 178 12.48 0.48 10.87
N PHE A 179 12.50 1.77 11.16
CA PHE A 179 12.58 2.82 10.13
C PHE A 179 13.77 2.60 9.17
N ARG A 180 14.85 2.00 9.63
CA ARG A 180 16.03 1.71 8.80
C ARG A 180 15.73 0.77 7.66
N LEU A 181 14.75 -0.12 7.79
CA LEU A 181 14.32 -1.05 6.73
C LEU A 181 13.74 -0.32 5.52
N LYS A 182 13.21 0.88 5.70
CA LYS A 182 12.72 1.74 4.61
C LYS A 182 13.85 2.28 3.71
N ASN A 183 15.08 2.24 4.19
CA ASN A 183 16.27 2.70 3.46
C ASN A 183 17.21 1.53 3.09
N LYS A 184 16.88 0.30 3.47
CA LYS A 184 17.64 -0.90 3.12
C LYS A 184 17.02 -1.56 1.91
N VAL A 185 17.77 -1.56 0.81
CA VAL A 185 17.45 -2.37 -0.37
C VAL A 185 17.64 -3.84 -0.03
N ARG A 186 16.77 -4.71 -0.50
CA ARG A 186 16.96 -6.16 -0.39
C ARG A 186 18.23 -6.59 -1.12
N THR A 187 19.08 -7.33 -0.42
CA THR A 187 20.41 -7.74 -0.89
C THR A 187 20.34 -8.55 -2.19
N GLY A 188 19.29 -9.36 -2.38
CA GLY A 188 19.09 -10.16 -3.59
C GLY A 188 19.05 -9.37 -4.90
N TRP A 189 18.71 -8.07 -4.85
CA TRP A 189 18.53 -7.23 -6.04
C TRP A 189 19.74 -6.37 -6.39
N ASP A 190 20.74 -6.31 -5.54
CA ASP A 190 21.92 -5.46 -5.71
C ASP A 190 22.85 -5.94 -6.84
N SER A 191 23.87 -5.14 -7.15
CA SER A 191 24.83 -5.41 -8.23
C SER A 191 25.70 -6.65 -8.00
N LYS A 192 25.82 -7.14 -6.76
CA LYS A 192 26.56 -8.35 -6.43
C LYS A 192 25.73 -9.63 -6.60
N HIS A 193 24.42 -9.49 -6.64
CA HIS A 193 23.47 -10.58 -6.74
C HIS A 193 22.76 -10.55 -8.10
N TRP A 194 21.47 -10.16 -8.19
CA TRP A 194 20.75 -10.20 -9.46
C TRP A 194 20.82 -8.91 -10.28
N ASN A 195 21.48 -7.88 -9.77
CA ASN A 195 21.79 -6.64 -10.50
C ASN A 195 20.59 -6.08 -11.28
N VAL A 196 19.52 -5.75 -10.57
CA VAL A 196 18.29 -5.23 -11.17
C VAL A 196 18.54 -3.84 -11.78
N LYS A 197 18.11 -3.65 -13.03
CA LYS A 197 18.21 -2.37 -13.78
C LYS A 197 17.07 -1.44 -13.39
N SER A 198 17.20 -0.75 -12.28
CA SER A 198 16.22 0.23 -11.86
C SER A 198 16.90 1.32 -11.05
N ASP A 199 16.47 2.55 -11.25
CA ASP A 199 16.89 3.68 -10.40
C ASP A 199 16.35 3.54 -8.97
N ARG A 200 15.31 2.72 -8.81
CA ARG A 200 14.69 2.38 -7.54
C ARG A 200 14.49 0.88 -7.44
N ILE A 201 15.05 0.32 -6.39
CA ILE A 201 14.98 -1.10 -6.06
C ILE A 201 14.17 -1.24 -4.77
N GLU A 202 13.43 -2.33 -4.65
CA GLU A 202 12.64 -2.68 -3.48
C GLU A 202 13.43 -2.62 -2.18
N THR A 203 12.85 -1.98 -1.17
CA THR A 203 13.35 -1.99 0.20
C THR A 203 12.83 -3.20 0.98
N ILE A 204 13.46 -3.51 2.13
CA ILE A 204 12.98 -4.59 3.01
C ILE A 204 11.57 -4.27 3.53
N SER A 205 11.29 -3.01 3.89
CA SER A 205 9.94 -2.61 4.34
C SER A 205 8.86 -2.78 3.26
N GLU A 206 9.20 -2.57 2.00
CA GLU A 206 8.29 -2.79 0.87
C GLU A 206 8.00 -4.26 0.64
N HIS A 207 8.99 -5.12 0.82
CA HIS A 207 8.81 -6.56 0.81
C HIS A 207 7.82 -7.01 1.90
N VAL A 208 7.99 -6.53 3.13
CA VAL A 208 7.05 -6.84 4.23
C VAL A 208 5.61 -6.50 3.85
N VAL A 209 5.37 -5.34 3.23
CA VAL A 209 4.01 -4.97 2.78
C VAL A 209 3.53 -5.87 1.64
N GLY A 210 4.42 -6.28 0.75
CA GLY A 210 4.13 -7.28 -0.29
C GLY A 210 3.69 -8.62 0.27
N THR A 211 4.40 -9.14 1.29
CA THR A 211 4.03 -10.40 1.97
C THR A 211 2.67 -10.31 2.65
N ILE A 212 2.36 -9.19 3.29
CA ILE A 212 1.06 -8.97 3.93
C ILE A 212 -0.07 -8.94 2.89
N GLY A 213 0.12 -8.22 1.78
CA GLY A 213 -0.86 -8.18 0.69
C GLY A 213 -1.12 -9.57 0.09
N LEU A 214 -0.08 -10.34 -0.09
CA LEU A 214 -0.16 -11.71 -0.58
C LEU A 214 -0.89 -12.64 0.41
N ALA A 215 -0.50 -12.63 1.68
CA ALA A 215 -1.16 -13.41 2.74
C ALA A 215 -2.66 -13.07 2.83
N MET A 216 -3.00 -11.78 2.79
CA MET A 216 -4.41 -11.34 2.84
C MET A 216 -5.25 -11.96 1.71
N VAL A 217 -4.77 -11.93 0.49
CA VAL A 217 -5.54 -12.47 -0.63
C VAL A 217 -5.56 -13.99 -0.64
N LEU A 218 -4.49 -14.66 -0.22
CA LEU A 218 -4.46 -16.11 -0.09
C LEU A 218 -5.43 -16.57 1.00
N ASN A 219 -5.47 -15.89 2.15
CA ASN A 219 -6.45 -16.13 3.21
C ASN A 219 -7.89 -15.94 2.71
N SER A 220 -8.12 -14.96 1.83
CA SER A 220 -9.42 -14.77 1.18
C SER A 220 -9.79 -15.94 0.28
N GLU A 221 -8.90 -16.34 -0.62
CA GLU A 221 -9.24 -17.25 -1.69
C GLU A 221 -9.19 -18.72 -1.27
N PHE A 222 -8.36 -19.07 -0.29
CA PHE A 222 -8.16 -20.47 0.13
C PHE A 222 -8.82 -20.81 1.46
N GLU A 223 -9.35 -19.82 2.21
CA GLU A 223 -10.13 -20.01 3.44
C GLU A 223 -9.41 -20.92 4.45
N TYR A 224 -8.16 -20.59 4.76
CA TYR A 224 -7.32 -21.40 5.64
C TYR A 224 -7.92 -21.59 7.03
N ASN A 225 -7.80 -22.81 7.55
CA ASN A 225 -8.30 -23.18 8.88
C ASN A 225 -7.18 -23.05 9.94
N PHE A 226 -6.66 -21.82 10.09
CA PHE A 226 -5.69 -21.45 11.12
C PHE A 226 -5.87 -19.97 11.53
N ASP A 227 -5.10 -19.49 12.48
CA ASP A 227 -5.18 -18.10 12.95
C ASP A 227 -4.51 -17.13 11.96
N THR A 228 -5.28 -16.62 10.99
CA THR A 228 -4.80 -15.65 9.98
C THR A 228 -4.41 -14.31 10.60
N ASP A 229 -4.94 -13.96 11.77
CA ASP A 229 -4.52 -12.76 12.49
C ASP A 229 -3.11 -12.92 13.09
N LYS A 230 -2.79 -14.11 13.56
CA LYS A 230 -1.43 -14.47 14.03
C LYS A 230 -0.43 -14.46 12.89
N GLU A 231 -0.80 -15.02 11.73
CA GLU A 231 0.02 -14.98 10.51
C GLU A 231 0.39 -13.55 10.12
N LEU A 232 -0.58 -12.64 10.03
CA LEU A 232 -0.31 -11.25 9.67
C LEU A 232 0.58 -10.55 10.71
N LYS A 233 0.45 -10.87 11.99
CA LYS A 233 1.34 -10.34 13.04
C LYS A 233 2.78 -10.83 12.86
N MET A 234 2.99 -12.10 12.53
CA MET A 234 4.32 -12.64 12.19
C MET A 234 4.92 -11.88 11.01
N LEU A 235 4.16 -11.71 9.92
CA LEU A 235 4.63 -11.04 8.71
C LEU A 235 4.97 -9.56 8.91
N VAL A 236 4.31 -8.84 9.81
CA VAL A 236 4.67 -7.43 10.08
C VAL A 236 6.05 -7.29 10.70
N ILE A 237 6.48 -8.25 11.52
CA ILE A 237 7.71 -8.13 12.32
C ILE A 237 8.84 -9.05 11.89
N HIS A 238 8.64 -9.98 10.92
CA HIS A 238 9.61 -11.04 10.61
C HIS A 238 10.99 -10.52 10.21
N GLU A 239 11.07 -9.34 9.59
CA GLU A 239 12.33 -8.71 9.17
C GLU A 239 12.95 -7.77 10.23
N THR A 240 12.34 -7.69 11.43
CA THR A 240 12.83 -6.78 12.49
C THR A 240 14.30 -7.05 12.88
N GLY A 241 14.75 -8.31 12.87
CA GLY A 241 16.15 -8.68 13.15
C GLY A 241 17.14 -8.09 12.16
N GLU A 242 16.77 -7.96 10.89
CA GLU A 242 17.63 -7.43 9.83
C GLU A 242 17.97 -5.95 9.99
N THR A 243 17.25 -5.24 10.84
CA THR A 243 17.60 -3.86 11.20
C THR A 243 19.02 -3.74 11.74
N LEU A 244 19.48 -4.76 12.46
CA LEU A 244 20.78 -4.82 13.14
C LEU A 244 21.86 -5.53 12.33
N ILE A 245 21.52 -6.65 11.69
CA ILE A 245 22.50 -7.53 11.02
C ILE A 245 22.49 -7.40 9.50
N GLY A 246 21.44 -6.79 8.90
CA GLY A 246 21.23 -6.79 7.46
C GLY A 246 20.61 -8.09 6.94
N ASP A 247 20.30 -8.10 5.65
CA ASP A 247 19.78 -9.25 4.93
C ASP A 247 20.93 -10.24 4.64
N ILE A 248 20.97 -11.36 5.37
CA ILE A 248 22.00 -12.39 5.25
C ILE A 248 21.57 -13.41 4.20
N THR A 249 22.30 -13.47 3.11
CA THR A 249 22.06 -14.37 2.00
C THR A 249 22.78 -15.71 2.12
N PRO A 250 22.38 -16.76 1.40
CA PRO A 250 23.11 -18.02 1.32
C PRO A 250 24.54 -17.89 0.76
N PHE A 251 24.89 -16.72 0.21
CA PHE A 251 26.19 -16.45 -0.42
C PHE A 251 27.18 -15.76 0.51
N ASP A 252 26.78 -15.41 1.75
CA ASP A 252 27.64 -14.74 2.73
C ASP A 252 28.61 -15.71 3.47
N GLY A 253 28.57 -17.00 3.14
CA GLY A 253 29.48 -18.00 3.70
C GLY A 253 29.22 -18.34 5.17
N ILE A 254 28.04 -18.03 5.67
CA ILE A 254 27.60 -18.30 7.05
C ILE A 254 26.81 -19.62 7.04
N THR A 255 27.09 -20.52 7.99
CA THR A 255 26.33 -21.77 8.11
C THR A 255 24.90 -21.51 8.57
N PRO A 256 23.91 -22.36 8.21
CA PRO A 256 22.52 -22.18 8.64
C PRO A 256 22.35 -22.05 10.15
N GLU A 257 23.10 -22.86 10.94
CA GLU A 257 23.03 -22.82 12.41
C GLU A 257 23.56 -21.49 12.95
N LYS A 258 24.68 -21.00 12.40
CA LYS A 258 25.26 -19.72 12.81
C LYS A 258 24.40 -18.55 12.37
N LYS A 259 23.80 -18.64 11.19
CA LYS A 259 22.81 -17.66 10.71
C LYS A 259 21.65 -17.58 11.70
N LYS A 260 21.01 -18.70 12.05
CA LYS A 260 19.90 -18.74 13.01
C LYS A 260 20.27 -18.16 14.37
N GLU A 261 21.48 -18.45 14.88
CA GLU A 261 21.97 -17.88 16.16
C GLU A 261 22.07 -16.34 16.10
N ILE A 262 22.63 -15.82 15.00
CA ILE A 262 22.80 -14.36 14.79
C ILE A 262 21.44 -13.69 14.67
N GLU A 263 20.54 -14.25 13.86
CA GLU A 263 19.19 -13.73 13.66
C GLU A 263 18.37 -13.72 14.95
N HIS A 264 18.40 -14.82 15.72
CA HIS A 264 17.71 -14.89 17.00
C HIS A 264 18.25 -13.89 18.03
N GLN A 265 19.56 -13.63 18.04
CA GLN A 265 20.13 -12.60 18.91
C GLN A 265 19.69 -11.20 18.45
N ALA A 266 19.74 -10.95 17.14
CA ALA A 266 19.29 -9.68 16.58
C ALA A 266 17.81 -9.40 16.87
N MET A 267 16.94 -10.40 16.78
CA MET A 267 15.53 -10.27 17.15
C MET A 267 15.35 -9.87 18.62
N ARG A 268 16.08 -10.51 19.56
CA ARG A 268 16.05 -10.15 20.98
C ARG A 268 16.47 -8.70 21.21
N ASP A 269 17.54 -8.30 20.54
CA ASP A 269 18.11 -6.96 20.70
C ASP A 269 17.20 -5.89 20.06
N ALA A 270 16.59 -6.19 18.92
CA ALA A 270 15.72 -5.29 18.20
C ALA A 270 14.40 -5.01 18.94
N LEU A 271 13.85 -5.97 19.66
CA LEU A 271 12.64 -5.79 20.47
C LEU A 271 12.89 -4.94 21.73
N GLY A 272 14.15 -4.79 22.14
CA GLY A 272 14.55 -3.89 23.23
C GLY A 272 13.83 -4.19 24.55
N ASN A 273 13.18 -3.16 25.09
CA ASN A 273 12.44 -3.25 26.34
C ASN A 273 10.92 -3.08 26.16
N LEU A 274 10.39 -3.39 24.98
CA LEU A 274 8.93 -3.44 24.79
C LEU A 274 8.29 -4.38 25.82
N LYS A 275 7.14 -4.01 26.40
CA LYS A 275 6.50 -4.81 27.47
C LYS A 275 6.11 -6.21 27.04
N GLU A 276 5.54 -6.33 25.81
CA GLU A 276 5.14 -7.62 25.25
C GLU A 276 6.27 -8.28 24.41
N LYS A 277 7.53 -7.88 24.62
CA LYS A 277 8.67 -8.40 23.84
C LYS A 277 8.73 -9.93 23.78
N ASP A 278 8.44 -10.61 24.89
CA ASP A 278 8.49 -12.07 24.93
C ASP A 278 7.41 -12.69 24.03
N SER A 279 6.23 -12.09 23.96
CA SER A 279 5.17 -12.51 23.06
C SER A 279 5.55 -12.29 21.59
N LEU A 280 6.14 -11.13 21.25
CA LEU A 280 6.64 -10.84 19.91
C LEU A 280 7.82 -11.75 19.54
N LEU A 281 8.72 -12.01 20.46
CA LEU A 281 9.85 -12.91 20.26
C LEU A 281 9.39 -14.35 19.98
N ASN A 282 8.38 -14.83 20.71
CA ASN A 282 7.79 -16.14 20.46
C ASN A 282 7.20 -16.24 19.05
N LEU A 283 6.55 -15.18 18.55
CA LEU A 283 6.05 -15.15 17.17
C LEU A 283 7.18 -15.22 16.14
N LEU A 284 8.30 -14.52 16.39
CA LEU A 284 9.48 -14.54 15.51
C LEU A 284 10.16 -15.92 15.51
N PHE A 285 10.30 -16.56 16.67
CA PHE A 285 10.85 -17.91 16.74
C PHE A 285 9.94 -18.95 16.11
N GLU A 286 8.64 -18.83 16.31
CA GLU A 286 7.65 -19.69 15.67
C GLU A 286 7.71 -19.56 14.14
N PHE A 287 7.87 -18.32 13.61
CA PHE A 287 8.08 -18.09 12.19
C PHE A 287 9.30 -18.85 11.66
N ASP A 288 10.43 -18.78 12.36
CA ASP A 288 11.67 -19.48 11.96
C ASP A 288 11.58 -21.01 12.07
N GLU A 289 10.82 -21.51 13.04
CA GLU A 289 10.68 -22.95 13.26
C GLU A 289 9.72 -23.62 12.28
N GLN A 290 8.75 -22.87 11.71
CA GLN A 290 7.80 -23.33 10.68
C GLN A 290 7.01 -24.59 11.09
N GLU A 291 6.84 -24.83 12.39
CA GLU A 291 6.13 -26.04 12.89
C GLU A 291 4.63 -25.88 12.89
N THR A 292 4.13 -24.64 13.00
CA THR A 292 2.69 -24.35 12.96
C THR A 292 2.22 -24.01 11.55
N PRO A 293 0.94 -24.25 11.23
CA PRO A 293 0.37 -23.86 9.93
C PRO A 293 0.54 -22.38 9.62
N GLU A 294 0.35 -21.50 10.62
CA GLU A 294 0.52 -20.06 10.51
C GLU A 294 1.96 -19.70 10.12
N ALA A 295 2.93 -20.24 10.85
CA ALA A 295 4.34 -19.98 10.60
C ALA A 295 4.81 -20.52 9.24
N LYS A 296 4.36 -21.71 8.89
CA LYS A 296 4.66 -22.31 7.58
C LYS A 296 4.08 -21.50 6.43
N CYS A 297 2.81 -21.07 6.54
CA CYS A 297 2.17 -20.23 5.54
C CYS A 297 2.86 -18.87 5.43
N SER A 298 3.18 -18.24 6.58
CA SER A 298 3.94 -16.98 6.64
C SER A 298 5.28 -17.10 5.93
N HIS A 299 6.03 -18.17 6.21
CA HIS A 299 7.32 -18.43 5.55
C HIS A 299 7.16 -18.64 4.04
N TYR A 300 6.11 -19.33 3.62
CA TYR A 300 5.80 -19.49 2.20
C TYR A 300 5.42 -18.17 1.54
N CYS A 301 4.67 -17.30 2.22
CA CYS A 301 4.36 -15.96 1.73
C CYS A 301 5.63 -15.10 1.60
N ASP A 302 6.56 -15.16 2.55
CA ASP A 302 7.86 -14.49 2.47
C ASP A 302 8.65 -14.93 1.23
N LYS A 303 8.81 -16.25 1.03
CA LYS A 303 9.60 -16.78 -0.09
C LYS A 303 8.95 -16.50 -1.44
N ILE A 304 7.66 -16.79 -1.59
CA ILE A 304 7.00 -16.61 -2.88
C ILE A 304 6.81 -15.13 -3.24
N GLU A 305 6.77 -14.23 -2.27
CA GLU A 305 6.75 -12.79 -2.53
C GLU A 305 8.03 -12.36 -3.26
N ALA A 306 9.18 -12.85 -2.82
CA ALA A 306 10.46 -12.60 -3.49
C ALA A 306 10.49 -13.19 -4.92
N ASP A 307 9.96 -14.42 -5.11
CA ASP A 307 9.83 -15.04 -6.43
C ASP A 307 8.94 -14.20 -7.36
N LEU A 308 7.80 -13.74 -6.87
CA LEU A 308 6.87 -12.92 -7.65
C LEU A 308 7.45 -11.54 -7.96
N GLN A 309 8.20 -10.95 -7.04
CA GLN A 309 8.92 -9.70 -7.28
C GLN A 309 10.01 -9.89 -8.36
N ALA A 310 10.77 -10.99 -8.32
CA ALA A 310 11.71 -11.36 -9.37
C ALA A 310 11.01 -11.46 -10.74
N LYS A 311 9.83 -12.09 -10.77
CA LYS A 311 9.02 -12.18 -11.98
C LYS A 311 8.55 -10.82 -12.48
N ILE A 312 8.10 -9.94 -11.59
CA ILE A 312 7.71 -8.56 -11.96
C ILE A 312 8.90 -7.81 -12.56
N TYR A 313 10.09 -7.92 -11.97
CA TYR A 313 11.30 -7.32 -12.53
C TYR A 313 11.65 -7.92 -13.91
N GLN A 314 11.52 -9.23 -14.07
CA GLN A 314 11.70 -9.89 -15.36
C GLN A 314 10.71 -9.39 -16.41
N ASP A 315 9.43 -9.31 -16.06
CA ASP A 315 8.37 -8.88 -16.97
C ASP A 315 8.47 -7.40 -17.35
N LYS A 316 9.01 -6.57 -16.46
CA LYS A 316 9.35 -5.16 -16.71
C LYS A 316 10.65 -4.98 -17.50
N GLY A 317 11.38 -6.07 -17.79
CA GLY A 317 12.69 -6.01 -18.47
C GLY A 317 13.80 -5.39 -17.63
N MET A 318 13.68 -5.44 -16.30
CA MET A 318 14.61 -4.83 -15.35
C MET A 318 15.77 -5.74 -14.98
N HIS A 319 15.74 -7.02 -15.32
CA HIS A 319 16.89 -7.92 -15.15
C HIS A 319 17.87 -7.76 -16.31
N HIS A 320 19.15 -7.89 -15.98
CA HIS A 320 20.17 -8.09 -16.99
C HIS A 320 20.03 -9.50 -17.60
N SER A 321 20.53 -9.70 -18.83
CA SER A 321 20.65 -11.03 -19.41
C SER A 321 21.55 -11.91 -18.55
N LEU A 322 21.44 -13.24 -18.68
CA LEU A 322 22.35 -14.15 -17.95
C LEU A 322 23.83 -13.89 -18.30
N ASP A 323 24.11 -13.39 -19.51
CA ASP A 323 25.46 -13.03 -19.91
C ASP A 323 26.02 -11.83 -19.11
N ASP A 324 25.17 -10.89 -18.74
CA ASP A 324 25.55 -9.75 -17.92
C ASP A 324 25.72 -10.12 -16.43
N GLN A 325 25.18 -11.28 -16.02
CA GLN A 325 25.26 -11.78 -14.63
C GLN A 325 26.58 -12.52 -14.30
N LYS A 326 27.46 -12.73 -15.26
CA LYS A 326 28.69 -13.55 -15.09
C LYS A 326 29.63 -13.12 -13.97
N ASN A 327 29.50 -11.88 -13.49
CA ASN A 327 30.36 -11.33 -12.45
C ASN A 327 29.72 -11.33 -11.05
N ASN A 328 28.49 -11.80 -10.88
CA ASN A 328 27.83 -11.81 -9.58
C ASN A 328 27.97 -13.16 -8.85
N VAL A 329 27.84 -13.12 -7.53
CA VAL A 329 28.07 -14.29 -6.66
C VAL A 329 27.00 -15.37 -6.85
N VAL A 330 25.75 -14.97 -7.14
CA VAL A 330 24.64 -15.90 -7.36
C VAL A 330 24.86 -16.70 -8.63
N PHE A 331 25.13 -16.02 -9.74
CA PHE A 331 25.36 -16.65 -11.04
C PHE A 331 26.54 -17.61 -11.00
N ASN A 332 27.62 -17.26 -10.28
CA ASN A 332 28.82 -18.08 -10.18
C ASN A 332 28.71 -19.26 -9.22
N SER A 333 27.60 -19.40 -8.50
CA SER A 333 27.38 -20.57 -7.65
C SER A 333 27.22 -21.86 -8.48
N SER A 334 27.75 -22.98 -7.95
CA SER A 334 27.65 -24.27 -8.66
C SER A 334 26.19 -24.69 -8.93
N LYS A 335 25.28 -24.37 -8.03
CA LYS A 335 23.85 -24.67 -8.15
C LYS A 335 23.24 -23.92 -9.33
N VAL A 336 23.49 -22.60 -9.45
CA VAL A 336 22.97 -21.80 -10.57
C VAL A 336 23.60 -22.20 -11.90
N GLN A 337 24.91 -22.46 -11.93
CA GLN A 337 25.57 -22.95 -13.13
C GLN A 337 25.00 -24.29 -13.62
N GLN A 338 24.56 -25.16 -12.70
CA GLN A 338 23.89 -26.40 -13.07
C GLN A 338 22.50 -26.11 -13.66
N MET A 339 21.72 -25.19 -13.05
CA MET A 339 20.40 -24.79 -13.58
C MET A 339 20.48 -24.23 -15.01
N VAL A 340 21.51 -23.42 -15.29
CA VAL A 340 21.75 -22.89 -16.64
C VAL A 340 22.07 -24.05 -17.62
N LYS A 341 22.88 -25.03 -17.21
CA LYS A 341 23.14 -26.23 -18.03
C LYS A 341 21.88 -27.07 -18.26
N ASP A 342 20.98 -27.10 -17.29
CA ASP A 342 19.71 -27.84 -17.34
C ASP A 342 18.62 -27.09 -18.14
N GLY A 343 18.94 -25.88 -18.62
CA GLY A 343 18.10 -25.16 -19.56
C GLY A 343 17.41 -23.90 -19.06
N ALA A 344 17.79 -23.36 -17.89
CA ALA A 344 17.33 -22.04 -17.44
C ALA A 344 17.79 -20.97 -18.42
N LYS A 345 16.86 -20.14 -18.90
CA LYS A 345 17.07 -19.18 -19.98
C LYS A 345 17.22 -17.74 -19.51
N ASP A 346 16.64 -17.43 -18.37
CA ASP A 346 16.60 -16.09 -17.81
C ASP A 346 16.70 -16.11 -16.28
N ALA A 347 16.71 -14.95 -15.67
CA ALA A 347 16.85 -14.82 -14.21
C ALA A 347 15.68 -15.48 -13.48
N PHE A 348 14.45 -15.32 -13.96
CA PHE A 348 13.30 -15.91 -13.28
C PHE A 348 13.27 -17.44 -13.40
N ASP A 349 13.76 -18.02 -14.48
CA ASP A 349 13.91 -19.47 -14.59
C ASP A 349 14.80 -20.02 -13.46
N ILE A 350 15.85 -19.27 -13.07
CA ILE A 350 16.74 -19.64 -11.96
C ILE A 350 16.02 -19.53 -10.62
N TRP A 351 15.29 -18.45 -10.37
CA TRP A 351 14.45 -18.29 -9.19
C TRP A 351 13.46 -19.45 -9.07
N TYR A 352 12.73 -19.74 -10.16
CA TYR A 352 11.79 -20.85 -10.21
C TYR A 352 12.44 -22.20 -9.89
N GLU A 353 13.57 -22.52 -10.52
CA GLU A 353 14.27 -23.79 -10.29
C GLU A 353 14.88 -23.89 -8.88
N TRP A 354 15.23 -22.74 -8.29
CA TRP A 354 15.77 -22.69 -6.93
C TRP A 354 14.69 -22.98 -5.90
N ASP A 355 13.54 -22.31 -5.98
CA ASP A 355 12.54 -22.31 -4.93
C ASP A 355 11.36 -23.27 -5.15
N LYS A 356 11.15 -23.77 -6.38
CA LYS A 356 10.08 -24.77 -6.65
C LYS A 356 10.08 -25.95 -5.69
N THR A 357 11.23 -26.36 -5.17
CA THR A 357 11.37 -27.50 -4.26
C THR A 357 10.85 -27.18 -2.85
N ILE A 358 10.77 -25.92 -2.46
CA ILE A 358 10.21 -25.48 -1.17
C ILE A 358 8.73 -25.85 -1.09
N TYR A 359 8.00 -25.70 -2.19
CA TYR A 359 6.55 -25.89 -2.24
C TYR A 359 6.12 -27.25 -2.81
N THR A 360 7.02 -27.95 -3.53
CA THR A 360 6.67 -29.20 -4.21
C THR A 360 6.46 -30.34 -3.23
N GLY A 361 5.29 -30.97 -3.31
CA GLY A 361 4.91 -32.11 -2.45
C GLY A 361 4.27 -31.70 -1.13
N ASP A 362 4.10 -30.41 -0.88
CA ASP A 362 3.32 -29.94 0.25
C ASP A 362 1.82 -30.17 0.00
N ASN A 363 1.22 -30.96 0.89
CA ASN A 363 -0.21 -31.26 0.82
C ASN A 363 -1.07 -30.28 1.62
N GLN A 364 -0.46 -29.47 2.47
CA GLN A 364 -1.14 -28.48 3.29
C GLN A 364 -1.41 -27.19 2.50
N PHE A 365 -0.42 -26.76 1.73
CA PHE A 365 -0.48 -25.52 0.95
C PHE A 365 -0.05 -25.76 -0.52
N PRO A 366 -0.77 -26.61 -1.27
CA PRO A 366 -0.38 -26.98 -2.64
C PRO A 366 -0.50 -25.83 -3.64
N GLU A 367 -1.22 -24.76 -3.30
CA GLU A 367 -1.42 -23.58 -4.12
C GLU A 367 -0.12 -22.82 -4.37
N PHE A 368 0.85 -22.79 -3.44
CA PHE A 368 2.11 -22.08 -3.63
C PHE A 368 2.92 -22.63 -4.81
N ALA A 369 3.02 -23.95 -4.95
CA ALA A 369 3.64 -24.57 -6.11
C ALA A 369 2.92 -24.20 -7.42
N ASN A 370 1.60 -24.05 -7.37
CA ASN A 370 0.81 -23.67 -8.55
C ASN A 370 0.93 -22.18 -8.87
N ILE A 371 0.99 -21.32 -7.86
CA ILE A 371 1.24 -19.87 -8.02
C ILE A 371 2.56 -19.67 -8.77
N LEU A 372 3.63 -20.32 -8.31
CA LEU A 372 4.94 -20.22 -8.95
C LEU A 372 4.94 -20.72 -10.41
N LYS A 373 4.25 -21.83 -10.70
CA LYS A 373 4.07 -22.36 -12.07
C LYS A 373 3.29 -21.39 -12.96
N ILE A 374 2.21 -20.81 -12.45
CA ILE A 374 1.38 -19.86 -13.20
C ILE A 374 2.13 -18.57 -13.44
N ALA A 375 2.88 -18.08 -12.47
CA ALA A 375 3.74 -16.91 -12.62
C ALA A 375 4.78 -17.13 -13.72
N ARG A 376 5.42 -18.33 -13.78
CA ARG A 376 6.37 -18.68 -14.83
C ARG A 376 5.71 -18.72 -16.24
N ALA A 377 4.48 -19.22 -16.33
CA ALA A 377 3.79 -19.41 -17.59
C ALA A 377 3.16 -18.13 -18.16
N ASN A 378 3.05 -17.07 -17.37
CA ASN A 378 2.35 -15.84 -17.73
C ASN A 378 3.24 -14.61 -17.52
N ASN A 379 2.91 -13.53 -18.23
CA ASN A 379 3.44 -12.22 -17.91
C ASN A 379 2.53 -11.59 -16.83
N LEU A 380 3.07 -11.33 -15.64
CA LEU A 380 2.30 -10.81 -14.52
C LEU A 380 1.76 -9.40 -14.77
N LEU A 381 2.43 -8.61 -15.62
CA LEU A 381 1.97 -7.27 -15.99
C LEU A 381 0.68 -7.31 -16.82
N TYR A 382 0.38 -8.44 -17.47
CA TYR A 382 -0.90 -8.61 -18.15
C TYR A 382 -2.05 -8.90 -17.18
N LEU A 383 -1.76 -9.47 -16.01
CA LEU A 383 -2.77 -9.61 -14.95
C LEU A 383 -3.20 -8.25 -14.42
N ASP A 384 -2.24 -7.34 -14.24
CA ASP A 384 -2.52 -5.93 -13.93
C ASP A 384 -3.26 -5.23 -15.09
N LYS A 385 -2.91 -5.52 -16.35
CA LYS A 385 -3.65 -4.99 -17.50
C LYS A 385 -5.12 -5.39 -17.51
N VAL A 386 -5.50 -6.57 -17.04
CA VAL A 386 -6.92 -6.96 -16.97
C VAL A 386 -7.69 -6.05 -16.00
N VAL A 387 -7.07 -5.60 -14.92
CA VAL A 387 -7.66 -4.58 -14.03
C VAL A 387 -7.61 -3.20 -14.68
N ARG A 388 -6.50 -2.85 -15.36
CA ARG A 388 -6.35 -1.60 -16.12
C ARG A 388 -7.16 -1.60 -17.41
N GLU A 389 -7.26 -2.72 -18.13
CA GLU A 389 -8.06 -2.86 -19.37
C GLU A 389 -9.56 -2.76 -19.13
N ARG A 390 -10.02 -2.89 -17.90
CA ARG A 390 -11.38 -2.47 -17.55
C ARG A 390 -11.57 -0.94 -17.63
N ILE A 391 -10.49 -0.17 -17.67
CA ILE A 391 -10.43 1.30 -17.71
C ILE A 391 -9.95 1.81 -19.08
N ASN A 392 -9.65 0.95 -20.07
CA ASN A 392 -8.82 1.33 -21.20
C ASN A 392 -9.54 2.06 -22.33
N LEU A 393 -9.35 3.35 -22.26
CA LEU A 393 -9.08 4.15 -23.44
C LEU A 393 -7.56 4.05 -23.74
N THR A 394 -7.18 3.76 -24.96
CA THR A 394 -5.78 3.98 -25.40
C THR A 394 -5.43 5.45 -25.25
N ASP A 395 -4.16 5.81 -25.19
CA ASP A 395 -3.75 7.22 -25.12
C ASP A 395 -4.31 8.02 -26.30
N GLU A 396 -4.48 7.40 -27.46
CA GLU A 396 -5.09 8.00 -28.64
C GLU A 396 -6.60 8.22 -28.47
N GLU A 397 -7.33 7.26 -27.89
CA GLU A 397 -8.75 7.39 -27.59
C GLU A 397 -9.00 8.44 -26.50
N HIS A 398 -8.13 8.50 -25.47
CA HIS A 398 -8.12 9.55 -24.47
C HIS A 398 -7.85 10.92 -25.07
N SER A 399 -6.89 11.02 -25.97
CA SER A 399 -6.54 12.26 -26.64
C SER A 399 -7.68 12.74 -27.54
N PHE A 400 -8.27 11.82 -28.30
CA PHE A 400 -9.39 12.12 -29.20
C PHE A 400 -10.64 12.56 -28.43
N LEU A 401 -11.08 11.76 -27.45
CA LEU A 401 -12.23 12.11 -26.61
C LEU A 401 -12.00 13.40 -25.83
N SER A 402 -10.80 13.61 -25.32
CA SER A 402 -10.42 14.84 -24.64
C SER A 402 -10.50 16.05 -25.56
N GLN A 403 -10.12 15.94 -26.85
CA GLN A 403 -10.23 17.03 -27.82
C GLN A 403 -11.68 17.29 -28.20
N GLU A 404 -12.49 16.27 -28.48
CA GLU A 404 -13.91 16.44 -28.78
C GLU A 404 -14.69 17.00 -27.60
N LEU A 405 -14.42 16.49 -26.39
CA LEU A 405 -15.01 16.98 -25.16
C LEU A 405 -14.60 18.41 -24.86
N THR A 406 -13.32 18.74 -25.05
CA THR A 406 -12.82 20.11 -24.88
C THR A 406 -13.51 21.06 -25.87
N TYR A 407 -13.70 20.64 -27.12
CA TYR A 407 -14.40 21.45 -28.12
C TYR A 407 -15.87 21.65 -27.77
N THR A 408 -16.55 20.57 -27.34
CA THR A 408 -17.96 20.62 -26.93
C THR A 408 -18.14 21.47 -25.68
N ILE A 409 -17.26 21.28 -24.70
CA ILE A 409 -17.25 22.01 -23.44
C ILE A 409 -16.91 23.49 -23.67
N LYS A 410 -15.94 23.82 -24.55
CA LYS A 410 -15.67 25.22 -24.96
C LYS A 410 -16.91 25.92 -25.51
N GLY A 411 -17.84 25.20 -26.12
CA GLY A 411 -19.15 25.72 -26.51
C GLY A 411 -20.09 25.96 -25.33
N LEU A 412 -19.86 25.31 -24.21
CA LEU A 412 -20.66 25.44 -22.97
C LEU A 412 -20.10 26.46 -21.98
N TYR A 413 -18.86 26.90 -22.14
CA TYR A 413 -18.19 27.91 -21.27
C TYR A 413 -18.88 29.27 -21.22
N LYS A 414 -19.82 29.51 -22.10
CA LYS A 414 -20.65 30.69 -22.06
C LYS A 414 -21.82 30.59 -21.06
N ASP A 415 -21.97 29.40 -20.42
CA ASP A 415 -22.93 29.20 -19.36
C ASP A 415 -22.24 29.56 -18.04
N ASP A 416 -22.59 30.68 -17.46
CA ASP A 416 -21.93 31.29 -16.30
C ASP A 416 -22.00 30.43 -15.03
N ASN A 417 -22.73 29.32 -15.06
CA ASN A 417 -22.95 28.44 -13.91
C ASN A 417 -21.99 27.24 -13.83
N ILE A 418 -21.06 27.07 -14.78
CA ILE A 418 -20.04 25.98 -14.72
C ILE A 418 -18.76 26.52 -14.09
N ASP A 419 -18.35 25.92 -12.97
CA ASP A 419 -17.08 26.21 -12.33
C ASP A 419 -15.95 25.38 -12.95
N SER A 420 -16.11 24.07 -13.04
CA SER A 420 -15.07 23.18 -13.52
C SER A 420 -15.63 21.94 -14.19
N VAL A 421 -14.79 21.26 -15.01
CA VAL A 421 -15.12 19.99 -15.65
C VAL A 421 -13.92 19.07 -15.62
N TYR A 422 -14.11 17.83 -15.21
CA TYR A 422 -13.05 16.83 -15.26
C TYR A 422 -13.55 15.48 -15.76
N LEU A 423 -12.61 14.68 -16.27
CA LEU A 423 -12.83 13.30 -16.69
C LEU A 423 -12.32 12.37 -15.62
N THR A 424 -13.17 11.45 -15.18
CA THR A 424 -12.73 10.32 -14.36
C THR A 424 -13.08 9.02 -15.06
N ASN A 425 -12.22 8.03 -14.85
CA ASN A 425 -12.47 6.69 -15.36
C ASN A 425 -13.41 6.00 -14.38
N TYR A 426 -14.63 5.76 -14.82
CA TYR A 426 -15.62 5.03 -14.07
C TYR A 426 -16.01 3.76 -14.79
N GLN A 427 -16.18 2.67 -14.05
CA GLN A 427 -16.52 1.37 -14.59
C GLN A 427 -17.85 0.91 -14.05
N ASP A 428 -18.81 0.63 -14.94
CA ASP A 428 -20.14 0.22 -14.50
C ASP A 428 -20.67 -1.06 -15.17
N SER A 429 -19.98 -1.71 -16.09
CA SER A 429 -20.50 -2.96 -16.64
C SER A 429 -19.43 -3.95 -17.07
N LYS A 430 -19.71 -5.24 -16.85
CA LYS A 430 -18.87 -6.39 -17.22
C LYS A 430 -18.68 -6.59 -18.74
N HIS A 431 -19.35 -5.80 -19.58
CA HIS A 431 -19.47 -6.04 -21.02
C HIS A 431 -19.11 -4.87 -21.92
N SER A 432 -18.73 -3.72 -21.37
CA SER A 432 -18.33 -2.55 -22.17
C SER A 432 -16.82 -2.31 -22.08
N LYS A 433 -16.25 -1.67 -23.12
CA LYS A 433 -14.85 -1.21 -23.16
C LYS A 433 -14.48 -0.22 -22.04
N GLY A 434 -15.36 0.02 -21.11
CA GLY A 434 -15.27 1.00 -20.03
C GLY A 434 -16.21 2.18 -20.27
N THR A 435 -16.57 2.85 -19.19
CA THR A 435 -17.35 4.08 -19.24
C THR A 435 -16.48 5.25 -18.83
N LEU A 436 -16.35 6.23 -19.71
CA LEU A 436 -15.71 7.49 -19.39
C LEU A 436 -16.73 8.38 -18.67
N ASN A 437 -16.44 8.77 -17.44
CA ASN A 437 -17.32 9.64 -16.69
C ASN A 437 -16.83 11.09 -16.75
N ILE A 438 -17.72 11.99 -17.18
CA ILE A 438 -17.46 13.42 -17.22
C ILE A 438 -18.22 14.06 -16.07
N VAL A 439 -17.48 14.65 -15.16
CA VAL A 439 -18.05 15.35 -14.01
C VAL A 439 -18.05 16.86 -14.28
N VAL A 440 -19.21 17.45 -14.25
CA VAL A 440 -19.42 18.90 -14.39
C VAL A 440 -19.68 19.49 -13.02
N LEU A 441 -18.79 20.36 -12.56
CA LEU A 441 -18.97 21.10 -11.31
C LEU A 441 -19.71 22.40 -11.59
N LEU A 442 -20.84 22.54 -10.94
CA LEU A 442 -21.67 23.74 -11.00
C LEU A 442 -21.25 24.73 -9.90
N GLU A 443 -21.36 26.00 -10.18
CA GLU A 443 -21.21 27.05 -9.18
C GLU A 443 -22.23 26.89 -8.04
N SER A 444 -21.81 27.21 -6.83
CA SER A 444 -22.69 27.20 -5.66
C SER A 444 -23.85 28.14 -5.86
N GLY A 445 -25.06 27.58 -5.88
CA GLY A 445 -26.31 28.35 -6.14
C GLY A 445 -26.90 28.15 -7.53
N ALA A 446 -26.28 27.38 -8.41
CA ALA A 446 -26.88 26.95 -9.66
C ALA A 446 -28.14 26.11 -9.37
N ASP A 447 -29.23 26.38 -10.13
CA ASP A 447 -30.49 25.68 -9.97
C ASP A 447 -30.49 24.30 -10.67
N TYR A 448 -31.44 23.45 -10.30
CA TYR A 448 -31.61 22.12 -10.88
C TYR A 448 -31.86 22.16 -12.41
N TYR A 449 -32.52 23.18 -12.92
CA TYR A 449 -32.79 23.31 -14.35
C TYR A 449 -31.53 23.60 -15.18
N THR A 450 -30.52 24.16 -14.57
CA THR A 450 -29.20 24.34 -15.21
C THR A 450 -28.56 23.00 -15.54
N TYR A 451 -28.66 22.04 -14.63
CA TYR A 451 -28.19 20.66 -14.85
C TYR A 451 -28.94 19.99 -16.01
N ASP A 452 -30.26 19.97 -15.99
CA ASP A 452 -31.07 19.32 -17.05
C ASP A 452 -30.75 19.87 -18.44
N ARG A 453 -30.63 21.19 -18.58
CA ARG A 453 -30.21 21.82 -19.83
C ARG A 453 -28.83 21.43 -20.29
N LEU A 454 -27.88 21.33 -19.36
CA LEU A 454 -26.50 20.91 -19.64
C LEU A 454 -26.46 19.46 -20.08
N MET A 455 -27.14 18.57 -19.37
CA MET A 455 -27.19 17.15 -19.68
C MET A 455 -27.88 16.89 -21.03
N GLU A 456 -28.95 17.59 -21.37
CA GLU A 456 -29.58 17.51 -22.67
C GLU A 456 -28.61 17.93 -23.79
N LYS A 457 -27.89 19.04 -23.62
CA LYS A 457 -26.90 19.52 -24.59
C LYS A 457 -25.71 18.55 -24.72
N LEU A 458 -25.23 17.99 -23.63
CA LEU A 458 -24.11 17.06 -23.63
C LEU A 458 -24.50 15.71 -24.24
N ASN A 459 -25.61 15.14 -23.82
CA ASN A 459 -26.13 13.88 -24.37
C ASN A 459 -26.42 13.97 -25.86
N THR A 460 -26.98 15.07 -26.34
CA THR A 460 -27.30 15.25 -27.77
C THR A 460 -26.04 15.35 -28.63
N LYS A 461 -24.98 15.97 -28.13
CA LYS A 461 -23.75 16.20 -28.89
C LYS A 461 -22.79 15.04 -28.85
N ILE A 462 -22.68 14.31 -27.73
CA ILE A 462 -21.65 13.31 -27.51
C ILE A 462 -22.16 11.89 -27.74
N ALA A 463 -23.41 11.57 -27.35
CA ALA A 463 -23.98 10.23 -27.57
C ALA A 463 -24.23 9.92 -29.05
N GLY A 464 -24.49 10.94 -29.89
CA GLY A 464 -24.73 10.75 -31.32
C GLY A 464 -23.52 10.63 -32.21
N GLY A 465 -22.32 10.85 -31.73
CA GLY A 465 -21.09 10.96 -32.55
C GLY A 465 -19.90 10.14 -32.10
N ASN A 466 -20.03 9.34 -31.04
CA ASN A 466 -18.92 8.59 -30.48
C ASN A 466 -18.53 7.39 -31.34
N LYS A 467 -17.49 7.54 -32.18
CA LYS A 467 -16.96 6.49 -33.05
C LYS A 467 -15.99 5.52 -32.34
N THR A 468 -15.63 5.76 -31.10
CA THR A 468 -14.64 4.97 -30.38
C THR A 468 -15.22 3.70 -29.75
N GLY A 469 -16.53 3.60 -29.62
CA GLY A 469 -17.21 2.49 -28.93
C GLY A 469 -17.07 2.55 -27.40
N VAL A 470 -16.65 3.69 -26.87
CA VAL A 470 -16.55 3.94 -25.42
C VAL A 470 -17.87 4.56 -24.94
N ASN A 471 -18.42 4.03 -23.87
CA ASN A 471 -19.57 4.63 -23.21
C ASN A 471 -19.14 5.91 -22.49
N VAL A 472 -19.91 6.98 -22.66
CA VAL A 472 -19.68 8.24 -21.94
C VAL A 472 -20.86 8.47 -21.01
N ALA A 473 -20.57 8.55 -19.73
CA ALA A 473 -21.55 8.94 -18.72
C ALA A 473 -21.25 10.36 -18.22
N PHE A 474 -22.30 11.06 -17.85
CA PHE A 474 -22.19 12.39 -17.27
C PHE A 474 -22.69 12.36 -15.84
N ASP A 475 -21.95 12.99 -14.97
CA ASP A 475 -22.35 13.27 -13.60
C ASP A 475 -22.17 14.76 -13.30
N TYR A 476 -22.81 15.24 -12.27
CA TYR A 476 -22.65 16.61 -11.84
C TYR A 476 -22.45 16.69 -10.33
N ASP A 477 -21.79 17.75 -9.92
CA ASP A 477 -21.66 18.09 -8.53
C ASP A 477 -21.52 19.62 -8.38
N TYR A 478 -21.48 20.10 -7.17
CA TYR A 478 -21.26 21.51 -6.88
C TYR A 478 -19.81 21.74 -6.48
N GLU A 479 -19.23 22.85 -6.94
CA GLU A 479 -17.84 23.21 -6.69
C GLU A 479 -17.49 23.27 -5.19
N ASN A 480 -18.47 23.61 -4.33
CA ASN A 480 -18.27 23.69 -2.90
C ASN A 480 -18.06 22.32 -2.22
N ARG A 481 -18.45 21.22 -2.84
CA ARG A 481 -18.19 19.86 -2.35
C ARG A 481 -16.73 19.43 -2.54
N TYR A 482 -16.02 20.12 -3.41
CA TYR A 482 -14.56 19.97 -3.58
C TYR A 482 -13.80 21.02 -2.77
N SER A 483 -14.42 21.53 -1.73
CA SER A 483 -13.79 22.44 -0.80
C SER A 483 -12.89 21.69 0.17
N THR A 484 -11.97 22.43 0.74
CA THR A 484 -11.03 22.01 1.76
C THR A 484 -11.68 21.63 3.10
N THR A 485 -12.99 21.58 3.15
CA THR A 485 -13.82 21.33 4.35
C THR A 485 -14.77 20.16 4.19
N ALA A 486 -14.50 19.22 3.27
CA ALA A 486 -15.29 18.00 3.15
C ALA A 486 -15.32 17.24 4.47
N MET A 487 -16.50 16.95 4.95
CA MET A 487 -16.73 16.44 6.31
C MET A 487 -17.24 15.00 6.33
N ASN A 488 -17.57 14.42 5.18
CA ASN A 488 -18.16 13.10 5.10
C ASN A 488 -17.45 12.19 4.09
N PRO A 489 -17.51 10.85 4.27
CA PRO A 489 -16.82 9.90 3.42
C PRO A 489 -17.13 10.00 1.93
N SER A 490 -18.36 10.39 1.56
CA SER A 490 -18.75 10.51 0.15
C SER A 490 -18.08 11.71 -0.53
N GLU A 491 -17.84 12.78 0.20
CA GLU A 491 -17.10 13.94 -0.30
C GLU A 491 -15.62 13.62 -0.46
N VAL A 492 -15.04 12.89 0.48
CA VAL A 492 -13.66 12.40 0.38
C VAL A 492 -13.47 11.50 -0.83
N TYR A 493 -14.38 10.56 -1.05
CA TYR A 493 -14.34 9.66 -2.19
C TYR A 493 -14.32 10.41 -3.53
N ARG A 494 -15.10 11.45 -3.66
CA ARG A 494 -15.14 12.30 -4.87
C ARG A 494 -13.83 13.04 -5.09
N VAL A 495 -13.22 13.54 -4.05
CA VAL A 495 -11.93 14.22 -4.11
C VAL A 495 -10.81 13.23 -4.45
N GLU A 496 -10.85 12.02 -3.92
CA GLU A 496 -9.91 10.95 -4.26
C GLU A 496 -10.00 10.56 -5.75
N GLN A 497 -11.19 10.47 -6.31
CA GLN A 497 -11.38 10.21 -7.74
C GLN A 497 -10.75 11.30 -8.62
N LEU A 498 -10.60 12.50 -8.10
CA LEU A 498 -9.99 13.61 -8.80
C LEU A 498 -8.49 13.39 -9.08
N VAL A 499 -7.80 12.58 -8.26
CA VAL A 499 -6.34 12.36 -8.36
C VAL A 499 -5.94 11.83 -9.74
N GLU A 500 -6.63 10.81 -10.22
CA GLU A 500 -6.38 10.18 -11.53
C GLU A 500 -7.16 10.83 -12.68
N SER A 501 -7.89 11.88 -12.38
CA SER A 501 -8.75 12.53 -13.36
C SER A 501 -7.97 13.53 -14.24
N LYS A 502 -8.51 13.78 -15.42
CA LYS A 502 -8.04 14.84 -16.32
C LYS A 502 -8.95 16.05 -16.22
N ILE A 503 -8.45 17.14 -15.69
CA ILE A 503 -9.19 18.41 -15.66
C ILE A 503 -9.24 18.98 -17.09
N LEU A 504 -10.43 19.23 -17.59
CA LEU A 504 -10.68 19.82 -18.90
C LEU A 504 -10.89 21.33 -18.83
N PHE A 505 -11.46 21.79 -17.74
CA PHE A 505 -11.76 23.20 -17.47
C PHE A 505 -11.78 23.45 -15.97
N ASP A 506 -11.22 24.57 -15.56
CA ASP A 506 -11.18 25.03 -14.17
C ASP A 506 -11.17 26.56 -14.17
N LYS A 507 -12.33 27.17 -13.92
CA LYS A 507 -12.55 28.62 -14.01
C LYS A 507 -11.74 29.39 -12.98
N THR A 508 -11.66 28.86 -11.79
CA THR A 508 -11.04 29.52 -10.63
C THR A 508 -9.64 28.98 -10.30
N GLY A 509 -9.20 27.89 -10.94
CA GLY A 509 -7.99 27.16 -10.58
C GLY A 509 -8.10 26.37 -9.27
N LYS A 510 -9.27 26.35 -8.65
CA LYS A 510 -9.51 25.70 -7.36
C LYS A 510 -9.45 24.18 -7.48
N LEU A 511 -10.06 23.61 -8.51
CA LEU A 511 -10.07 22.16 -8.73
C LEU A 511 -8.66 21.63 -9.01
N SER A 512 -7.91 22.32 -9.87
CA SER A 512 -6.52 22.00 -10.18
C SER A 512 -5.64 21.98 -8.93
N ARG A 513 -5.85 22.96 -8.06
CA ARG A 513 -5.15 23.07 -6.79
C ARG A 513 -5.50 21.93 -5.83
N VAL A 514 -6.78 21.55 -5.73
CA VAL A 514 -7.22 20.39 -4.94
C VAL A 514 -6.60 19.11 -5.49
N GLN A 515 -6.60 18.94 -6.82
CA GLN A 515 -5.98 17.78 -7.47
C GLN A 515 -4.48 17.68 -7.17
N GLU A 516 -3.76 18.79 -7.28
CA GLU A 516 -2.32 18.84 -6.99
C GLU A 516 -2.01 18.44 -5.54
N VAL A 517 -2.76 18.99 -4.59
CA VAL A 517 -2.64 18.63 -3.18
C VAL A 517 -2.97 17.16 -2.96
N MET A 518 -4.01 16.64 -3.59
CA MET A 518 -4.41 15.23 -3.46
C MET A 518 -3.41 14.28 -4.13
N LYS A 519 -2.84 14.63 -5.28
CA LYS A 519 -1.75 13.86 -5.89
C LYS A 519 -0.54 13.74 -4.98
N LYS A 520 -0.23 14.79 -4.27
CA LYS A 520 0.94 14.85 -3.38
C LYS A 520 0.69 14.17 -2.02
N TYR A 521 -0.51 14.27 -1.48
CA TYR A 521 -0.78 13.91 -0.09
C TYR A 521 -2.00 13.01 0.13
N GLY A 522 -2.90 12.87 -0.86
CA GLY A 522 -4.19 12.21 -0.68
C GLY A 522 -4.09 10.73 -0.31
N HIS A 523 -3.10 10.01 -0.86
CA HIS A 523 -2.80 8.63 -0.52
C HIS A 523 -2.38 8.44 0.95
N LEU A 524 -1.94 9.51 1.61
CA LEU A 524 -1.56 9.48 3.01
C LEU A 524 -2.71 9.85 3.94
N TYR A 525 -3.61 10.69 3.46
CA TYR A 525 -4.53 11.42 4.33
C TYR A 525 -5.93 11.57 3.75
N GLY A 526 -6.38 10.72 2.83
CA GLY A 526 -7.62 10.90 2.08
C GLY A 526 -8.68 11.77 2.75
N PHE A 527 -9.03 11.45 4.00
CA PHE A 527 -10.00 12.20 4.78
C PHE A 527 -9.49 13.55 5.33
N TYR A 528 -8.22 13.62 5.71
CA TYR A 528 -7.68 14.76 6.46
C TYR A 528 -7.27 15.93 5.59
N LEU A 529 -6.75 15.66 4.40
CA LEU A 529 -6.35 16.72 3.49
C LEU A 529 -7.55 17.48 2.94
N VAL A 530 -8.70 16.82 2.85
CA VAL A 530 -9.93 17.47 2.43
C VAL A 530 -10.40 18.47 3.49
N ASN A 531 -10.21 18.15 4.77
CA ASN A 531 -10.47 19.08 5.87
C ASN A 531 -9.37 20.13 6.07
N TYR A 532 -8.24 19.94 5.38
CA TYR A 532 -7.05 20.73 5.62
C TYR A 532 -6.23 20.94 4.36
N VAL A 533 -6.69 21.81 3.48
CA VAL A 533 -5.83 22.30 2.39
C VAL A 533 -4.97 23.43 2.93
N PRO A 534 -3.65 23.22 3.07
CA PRO A 534 -2.76 24.31 3.42
C PRO A 534 -2.75 25.36 2.32
N PRO A 535 -2.53 26.64 2.61
CA PRO A 535 -2.12 27.59 1.62
C PRO A 535 -0.88 27.05 0.90
N VAL A 536 -0.79 27.31 -0.41
CA VAL A 536 0.25 26.74 -1.30
C VAL A 536 1.68 26.96 -0.81
N ASP A 537 1.89 27.96 0.03
CA ASP A 537 3.22 28.44 0.46
C ASP A 537 3.71 27.89 1.80
N GLU A 538 2.92 27.06 2.49
CA GLU A 538 3.33 26.53 3.78
C GLU A 538 3.55 25.02 3.73
N THR A 539 4.66 24.59 4.28
CA THR A 539 4.94 23.17 4.43
C THR A 539 3.83 22.50 5.24
N VAL A 540 3.20 21.48 4.67
CA VAL A 540 2.10 20.69 5.24
C VAL A 540 2.37 20.28 6.69
N SER A 541 3.64 20.03 7.01
CA SER A 541 4.11 19.64 8.32
C SER A 541 3.82 20.63 9.46
N HIS A 542 3.93 21.93 9.23
CA HIS A 542 3.70 22.91 10.30
C HIS A 542 2.24 22.99 10.75
N LYS A 543 1.34 22.63 9.88
CA LYS A 543 -0.09 22.71 10.18
C LYS A 543 -0.66 21.39 10.68
N LEU A 544 -0.11 20.26 10.27
CA LEU A 544 -0.45 18.95 10.82
C LEU A 544 -0.12 18.88 12.32
N VAL A 545 1.00 19.47 12.73
CA VAL A 545 1.36 19.59 14.16
C VAL A 545 0.40 20.51 14.95
N LYS A 546 -0.21 21.51 14.31
CA LYS A 546 -1.22 22.38 14.95
C LYS A 546 -2.58 21.72 15.09
N ILE A 547 -2.93 20.77 14.26
CA ILE A 547 -4.19 20.01 14.33
C ILE A 547 -4.12 18.92 15.40
N SER A 548 -2.92 18.40 15.69
CA SER A 548 -2.69 17.41 16.76
C SER A 548 -2.64 18.04 18.17
N LYS A 549 -2.77 19.34 18.29
CA LYS A 549 -2.93 20.07 19.56
C LYS A 549 -4.38 20.52 19.73
#